data_466dd06f1e66d01b6895301b6f465b07
#
_entry.id   466dd06f1e66d01b6895301b6f465b07
#
_cell.length_a   1.000
_cell.length_b   1.000
_cell.length_c   1.000
_cell.angle_alpha   90.00
_cell.angle_beta   90.00
_cell.angle_gamma   90.00
#
_symmetry.space_group_name_H-M   'P 1'
#
loop_
_entity.id
_entity.type
_entity.pdbx_description
1 polymer ?
#
loop_
_entity_poly.entity_id
_entity_poly.type
_entity_poly.pdbx_seq_one_letter_code
_entity_poly.pdbx_strand_id
1 'polypeptide(L)'
;MREVYGIAAFRSRQQVLRFEDIMRREGVNVRVVTTPRAVALGCGLSVRFALEDAERVRAALRRANPGNLIGVYRVEQTGGRANVAPL
;
A
#
# COMPACT_ATOMS: atom_id res chain seq x y z
N MET A 1 -0.52 -15.09 15.36
CA MET A 1 -1.11 -13.75 15.38
C MET A 1 -1.52 -13.32 13.98
N ARG A 2 -2.68 -12.74 13.86
CA ARG A 2 -3.23 -12.35 12.56
C ARG A 2 -3.19 -10.82 12.42
N GLU A 3 -2.68 -10.37 11.28
CA GLU A 3 -2.70 -8.94 10.94
C GLU A 3 -3.48 -8.74 9.65
N VAL A 4 -4.27 -7.69 9.59
CA VAL A 4 -4.99 -7.31 8.37
C VAL A 4 -4.74 -5.82 8.12
N TYR A 5 -4.33 -5.51 6.91
CA TYR A 5 -4.00 -4.13 6.55
C TYR A 5 -4.14 -3.93 5.04
N GLY A 6 -4.02 -2.68 4.62
CA GLY A 6 -4.03 -2.35 3.20
C GLY A 6 -2.64 -1.98 2.71
N ILE A 7 -2.42 -2.13 1.42
CA ILE A 7 -1.21 -1.64 0.77
C ILE A 7 -1.57 -0.97 -0.55
N ALA A 8 -0.82 0.06 -0.90
CA ALA A 8 -0.82 0.66 -2.22
C ALA A 8 0.53 0.32 -2.84
N ALA A 9 0.53 -0.51 -3.88
CA ALA A 9 1.74 -1.05 -4.48
C ALA A 9 2.12 -0.26 -5.73
N PHE A 10 3.41 0.06 -5.84
CA PHE A 10 3.93 0.85 -6.95
C PHE A 10 5.13 0.13 -7.58
N ARG A 11 5.38 0.41 -8.86
CA ARG A 11 6.57 -0.10 -9.55
C ARG A 11 7.79 0.80 -9.34
N SER A 12 7.55 2.05 -8.98
CA SER A 12 8.61 3.04 -8.80
C SER A 12 8.82 3.35 -7.34
N ARG A 13 10.08 3.21 -6.89
CA ARG A 13 10.45 3.55 -5.51
C ARG A 13 10.17 5.02 -5.22
N GLN A 14 10.44 5.90 -6.18
CA GLN A 14 10.18 7.32 -6.01
C GLN A 14 8.70 7.60 -5.74
N GLN A 15 7.82 6.91 -6.45
CA GLN A 15 6.39 7.09 -6.27
C GLN A 15 5.93 6.62 -4.90
N VAL A 16 6.51 5.54 -4.39
CA VAL A 16 6.21 5.05 -3.04
C VAL A 16 6.55 6.12 -2.01
N LEU A 17 7.76 6.66 -2.09
CA LEU A 17 8.23 7.66 -1.12
C LEU A 17 7.40 8.95 -1.21
N ARG A 18 7.06 9.34 -2.42
CA ARG A 18 6.23 10.52 -2.66
C ARG A 18 4.83 10.33 -2.09
N PHE A 19 4.23 9.16 -2.30
CA PHE A 19 2.91 8.89 -1.78
C PHE A 19 2.91 8.79 -0.25
N GLU A 20 3.95 8.18 0.31
CA GLU A 20 4.12 8.17 1.76
C GLU A 20 4.11 9.59 2.33
N ASP A 21 4.85 10.49 1.72
CA ASP A 21 4.92 11.87 2.15
C ASP A 21 3.55 12.56 2.08
N ILE A 22 2.82 12.36 0.98
CA ILE A 22 1.49 12.91 0.80
C ILE A 22 0.56 12.44 1.94
N MET A 23 0.56 11.14 2.22
CA MET A 23 -0.32 10.60 3.25
C MET A 23 0.05 11.09 4.65
N ARG A 24 1.33 11.20 4.94
CA ARG A 24 1.77 11.73 6.23
C ARG A 24 1.35 13.17 6.44
N ARG A 25 1.42 13.98 5.38
CA ARG A 25 0.96 15.38 5.43
C ARG A 25 -0.54 15.48 5.66
N GLU A 26 -1.30 14.49 5.21
CA GLU A 26 -2.75 14.45 5.44
C GLU A 26 -3.12 13.80 6.77
N GLY A 27 -2.14 13.46 7.58
CA GLY A 27 -2.39 12.90 8.89
C GLY A 27 -2.71 11.42 8.90
N VAL A 28 -2.46 10.73 7.79
CA VAL A 28 -2.68 9.28 7.71
C VAL A 28 -1.39 8.55 8.11
N ASN A 29 -1.51 7.63 9.03
CA ASN A 29 -0.36 6.86 9.50
C ASN A 29 -0.05 5.74 8.51
N VAL A 30 1.09 5.85 7.84
CA VAL A 30 1.51 4.90 6.81
C VAL A 30 2.96 4.47 7.02
N ARG A 31 3.31 3.36 6.37
CA ARG A 31 4.65 2.79 6.46
C ARG A 31 5.05 2.20 5.11
N VAL A 32 6.31 2.38 4.72
CA VAL A 32 6.82 1.73 3.50
C VAL A 32 7.20 0.29 3.85
N VAL A 33 6.73 -0.64 3.03
CA VAL A 33 6.98 -2.07 3.21
C VAL A 33 7.35 -2.70 1.87
N THR A 34 7.95 -3.88 1.92
CA THR A 34 8.20 -4.67 0.71
C THR A 34 6.87 -5.20 0.18
N THR A 35 6.67 -5.10 -1.12
CA THR A 35 5.46 -5.61 -1.77
C THR A 35 5.43 -7.14 -1.70
N PRO A 36 4.29 -7.73 -1.26
CA PRO A 36 4.17 -9.19 -1.26
C PRO A 36 4.34 -9.77 -2.66
N ARG A 37 4.95 -10.96 -2.73
CA ARG A 37 5.18 -11.64 -4.01
C ARG A 37 3.90 -11.91 -4.79
N ALA A 38 2.78 -12.10 -4.08
CA ALA A 38 1.50 -12.33 -4.72
C ALA A 38 1.03 -11.13 -5.56
N VAL A 39 1.54 -9.93 -5.26
CA VAL A 39 1.19 -8.70 -5.97
C VAL A 39 2.19 -8.40 -7.07
N ALA A 40 3.47 -8.53 -6.78
CA ALA A 40 4.51 -8.23 -7.74
C ALA A 40 5.74 -9.10 -7.50
N LEU A 41 6.29 -9.64 -8.58
CA LEU A 41 7.53 -10.38 -8.53
C LEU A 41 8.68 -9.38 -8.56
N GLY A 42 9.65 -9.61 -7.69
CA GLY A 42 10.84 -8.76 -7.63
C GLY A 42 10.80 -7.70 -6.55
N CYS A 43 11.61 -6.67 -6.71
CA CYS A 43 11.80 -5.63 -5.69
C CYS A 43 10.77 -4.52 -5.86
N GLY A 44 9.59 -4.72 -5.31
CA GLY A 44 8.59 -3.68 -5.24
C GLY A 44 8.46 -3.14 -3.82
N LEU A 45 8.10 -1.88 -3.71
CA LEU A 45 7.76 -1.27 -2.44
C LEU A 45 6.30 -0.85 -2.44
N SER A 46 5.69 -0.86 -1.27
CA SER A 46 4.30 -0.48 -1.11
C SER A 46 4.16 0.43 0.10
N VAL A 47 3.08 1.20 0.11
CA VAL A 47 2.70 1.98 1.28
C VAL A 47 1.64 1.20 2.04
N ARG A 48 1.96 0.81 3.28
CA ARG A 48 1.03 0.09 4.15
C ARG A 48 0.20 1.09 4.95
N PHE A 49 -1.09 0.81 5.06
CA PHE A 49 -2.03 1.63 5.81
C PHE A 49 -3.05 0.77 6.54
N ALA A 50 -3.68 1.32 7.57
CA ALA A 50 -4.77 0.64 8.25
C ALA A 50 -6.00 0.59 7.34
N LEU A 51 -6.72 -0.53 7.34
CA LEU A 51 -7.91 -0.68 6.48
C LEU A 51 -8.95 0.42 6.71
N GLU A 52 -9.07 0.91 7.93
CA GLU A 52 -9.99 2.01 8.24
C GLU A 52 -9.67 3.29 7.47
N ASP A 53 -8.43 3.42 6.98
CA ASP A 53 -8.00 4.59 6.20
C ASP A 53 -8.10 4.37 4.69
N ALA A 54 -8.67 3.24 4.26
CA ALA A 54 -8.71 2.88 2.83
C ALA A 54 -9.36 3.94 1.95
N GLU A 55 -10.46 4.54 2.41
CA GLU A 55 -11.14 5.57 1.62
C GLU A 55 -10.29 6.83 1.48
N ARG A 56 -9.57 7.20 2.53
CA ARG A 56 -8.66 8.35 2.48
C ARG A 56 -7.51 8.09 1.53
N VAL A 57 -6.98 6.87 1.55
CA VAL A 57 -5.89 6.45 0.65
C VAL A 57 -6.37 6.48 -0.79
N ARG A 58 -7.55 5.94 -1.07
CA ARG A 58 -8.12 5.95 -2.42
C ARG A 58 -8.37 7.37 -2.92
N ALA A 59 -8.90 8.23 -2.06
CA ALA A 59 -9.13 9.63 -2.42
C ALA A 59 -7.82 10.32 -2.77
N ALA A 60 -6.77 10.08 -1.99
CA ALA A 60 -5.46 10.64 -2.25
C ALA A 60 -4.88 10.14 -3.58
N LEU A 61 -5.05 8.85 -3.87
CA LEU A 61 -4.60 8.28 -5.14
C LEU A 61 -5.32 8.91 -6.32
N ARG A 62 -6.61 9.15 -6.20
CA ARG A 62 -7.37 9.82 -7.27
C ARG A 62 -6.90 11.25 -7.50
N ARG A 63 -6.63 11.99 -6.42
CA ARG A 63 -6.14 13.38 -6.52
C ARG A 63 -4.73 13.46 -7.09
N ALA A 64 -3.84 12.63 -6.56
CA ALA A 64 -2.44 12.67 -6.96
C ALA A 64 -2.21 12.01 -8.32
N ASN A 65 -3.05 11.04 -8.67
CA ASN A 65 -2.95 10.26 -9.92
C ASN A 65 -1.51 9.84 -10.21
N PRO A 66 -0.84 9.16 -9.27
CA PRO A 66 0.57 8.82 -9.44
C PRO A 66 0.77 7.80 -10.54
N GLY A 67 1.87 7.94 -11.28
CA GLY A 67 2.27 6.92 -12.24
C GLY A 67 2.78 5.68 -11.52
N ASN A 68 2.86 4.59 -12.24
CA ASN A 68 3.45 3.33 -11.77
C ASN A 68 2.70 2.68 -10.60
N LEU A 69 1.44 3.01 -10.42
CA LEU A 69 0.59 2.32 -9.44
C LEU A 69 0.24 0.94 -9.98
N ILE A 70 0.54 -0.11 -9.22
CA ILE A 70 0.14 -1.48 -9.55
C ILE A 70 -1.30 -1.71 -9.10
N GLY A 71 -1.62 -1.31 -7.88
CA GLY A 71 -2.96 -1.44 -7.35
C GLY A 71 -3.01 -1.24 -5.85
N VAL A 72 -4.21 -1.35 -5.31
CA VAL A 72 -4.48 -1.26 -3.87
C VAL A 72 -5.05 -2.60 -3.43
N TYR A 73 -4.51 -3.15 -2.36
CA TYR A 73 -4.82 -4.51 -1.93
C TYR A 73 -5.06 -4.58 -0.44
N ARG A 74 -5.88 -5.57 -0.05
CA ARG A 74 -6.03 -5.99 1.33
C ARG A 74 -5.10 -7.16 1.57
N VAL A 75 -4.31 -7.10 2.63
CA VAL A 75 -3.39 -8.17 3.00
C VAL A 75 -3.82 -8.73 4.35
N GLU A 76 -3.97 -10.03 4.41
CA GLU A 76 -4.22 -10.74 5.66
C GLU A 76 -3.02 -11.66 5.91
N GLN A 77 -2.31 -11.40 6.99
CA GLN A 77 -1.10 -12.15 7.33
C GLN A 77 -1.34 -12.98 8.59
N THR A 78 -1.12 -14.29 8.48
CA THR A 78 -1.32 -15.23 9.58
C THR A 78 -0.15 -16.21 9.59
N GLY A 79 0.62 -16.22 10.67
CA GLY A 79 1.81 -17.05 10.74
C GLY A 79 2.79 -16.64 9.65
N GLY A 80 3.26 -17.52 8.82
CA GLY A 80 4.13 -17.20 7.70
C GLY A 80 3.42 -16.96 6.39
N ARG A 81 2.09 -16.86 6.40
CA ARG A 81 1.28 -16.75 5.20
C ARG A 81 0.66 -15.38 5.03
N ALA A 82 0.63 -14.91 3.78
CA ALA A 82 -0.06 -13.68 3.42
C ALA A 82 -1.09 -13.98 2.34
N ASN A 83 -2.35 -13.61 2.59
CA ASN A 83 -3.41 -13.66 1.59
C ASN A 83 -3.67 -12.25 1.11
N VAL A 84 -3.66 -12.05 -0.20
CA VAL A 84 -3.79 -10.74 -0.81
C VAL A 84 -5.00 -10.73 -1.73
N ALA A 85 -5.82 -9.70 -1.59
CA ALA A 85 -7.00 -9.51 -2.43
C ALA A 85 -7.09 -8.04 -2.85
N PRO A 86 -7.60 -7.75 -4.05
CA PRO A 86 -7.82 -6.36 -4.46
C PRO A 86 -8.78 -5.65 -3.51
N LEU A 87 -8.51 -4.40 -3.28
CA LEU A 87 -9.38 -3.53 -2.49
C LEU A 87 -10.34 -2.77 -3.38
#